data_364658b063c006faabc01a134a61bb4f
#
_entry.id   364658b063c006faabc01a134a61bb4f
#
_cell.length_a   1.000
_cell.length_b   1.000
_cell.length_c   1.000
_cell.angle_alpha   90.00
_cell.angle_beta   90.00
_cell.angle_gamma   90.00
#
_symmetry.space_group_name_H-M   'P 1'
#
loop_
_entity.id
_entity.type
_entity.pdbx_description
1 polymer ?
#
loop_
_entity_poly.entity_id
_entity_poly.type
_entity_poly.pdbx_seq_one_letter_code
_entity_poly.pdbx_strand_id
1 'polypeptide(L)'
;MNILVTGGSSGLGRAIVEKLSESHENVVLFTYCCNQESANSLLEKFPNDRAFQVDFCNEDSIGKFVKDLEAMQVDVLVNNAYAGTAQGARVHQTDISEYTTAFKNNVIPLINVTQTCIKGMRKRKFGKIINIITSSVIDTPPIGYSVYASTKAYIRQFSKSISKEYASFNITSNCVLPDYMTTDFSILDEYQLGKMMETHPLKKLLTPEEVASIVVYMLNASQQLNGVEIPINAGQHIV
;
A
#
# COMPACT_ATOMS: atom_id res chain seq x y z
N MET A 1 -13.24 -7.19 -12.29
CA MET A 1 -11.93 -7.74 -11.82
C MET A 1 -12.00 -8.01 -10.32
N ASN A 2 -11.26 -9.03 -9.85
CA ASN A 2 -11.11 -9.28 -8.40
C ASN A 2 -9.85 -8.55 -7.90
N ILE A 3 -10.03 -7.61 -7.00
CA ILE A 3 -8.99 -6.70 -6.52
C ILE A 3 -8.79 -6.92 -5.03
N LEU A 4 -7.58 -7.25 -4.60
CA LEU A 4 -7.24 -7.35 -3.18
C LEU A 4 -6.54 -6.06 -2.71
N VAL A 5 -7.07 -5.41 -1.68
CA VAL A 5 -6.48 -4.25 -1.01
C VAL A 5 -6.10 -4.62 0.41
N THR A 6 -4.81 -4.60 0.76
CA THR A 6 -4.40 -4.82 2.14
C THR A 6 -4.56 -3.55 2.98
N GLY A 7 -5.13 -3.67 4.20
CA GLY A 7 -5.39 -2.53 5.07
C GLY A 7 -6.46 -1.57 4.52
N GLY A 8 -7.58 -2.12 4.02
CA GLY A 8 -8.61 -1.37 3.29
C GLY A 8 -9.68 -0.70 4.14
N SER A 9 -9.66 -0.80 5.48
CA SER A 9 -10.76 -0.27 6.31
C SER A 9 -10.55 1.15 6.82
N SER A 10 -9.38 1.77 6.65
CA SER A 10 -9.09 3.11 7.17
C SER A 10 -8.16 3.90 6.26
N GLY A 11 -8.10 5.21 6.46
CA GLY A 11 -7.18 6.12 5.79
C GLY A 11 -7.14 5.96 4.28
N LEU A 12 -5.94 5.88 3.72
CA LEU A 12 -5.74 5.69 2.28
C LEU A 12 -6.35 4.39 1.76
N GLY A 13 -6.21 3.28 2.51
CA GLY A 13 -6.77 1.99 2.10
C GLY A 13 -8.28 2.04 1.91
N ARG A 14 -9.00 2.73 2.81
CA ARG A 14 -10.44 2.96 2.69
C ARG A 14 -10.79 3.76 1.43
N ALA A 15 -10.10 4.85 1.18
CA ALA A 15 -10.32 5.66 -0.01
C ALA A 15 -10.06 4.86 -1.30
N ILE A 16 -9.05 3.98 -1.31
CA ILE A 16 -8.79 3.07 -2.43
C ILE A 16 -9.93 2.07 -2.61
N VAL A 17 -10.40 1.41 -1.53
CA VAL A 17 -11.53 0.48 -1.60
C VAL A 17 -12.77 1.19 -2.14
N GLU A 18 -13.16 2.32 -1.55
CA GLU A 18 -14.33 3.08 -1.99
C GLU A 18 -14.24 3.43 -3.48
N LYS A 19 -13.08 3.94 -3.92
CA LYS A 19 -12.89 4.36 -5.31
C LYS A 19 -12.91 3.20 -6.31
N LEU A 20 -12.39 2.04 -5.93
CA LEU A 20 -12.40 0.84 -6.78
C LEU A 20 -13.80 0.20 -6.86
N SER A 21 -14.56 0.27 -5.77
CA SER A 21 -15.91 -0.30 -5.66
C SER A 21 -17.00 0.56 -6.33
N GLU A 22 -16.69 1.81 -6.70
CA GLU A 22 -17.58 2.62 -7.55
C GLU A 22 -17.87 1.96 -8.91
N SER A 23 -16.97 1.11 -9.41
CA SER A 23 -17.19 0.32 -10.61
C SER A 23 -17.83 -1.02 -10.29
N HIS A 24 -19.05 -1.24 -10.71
CA HIS A 24 -19.78 -2.51 -10.52
C HIS A 24 -19.15 -3.73 -11.21
N GLU A 25 -18.16 -3.52 -12.08
CA GLU A 25 -17.38 -4.59 -12.70
C GLU A 25 -16.30 -5.15 -11.78
N ASN A 26 -16.00 -4.47 -10.68
CA ASN A 26 -15.02 -4.87 -9.70
C ASN A 26 -15.69 -5.60 -8.52
N VAL A 27 -14.97 -6.56 -7.97
CA VAL A 27 -15.20 -7.14 -6.64
C VAL A 27 -13.96 -6.84 -5.82
N VAL A 28 -14.10 -6.01 -4.80
CA VAL A 28 -12.99 -5.62 -3.96
C VAL A 28 -12.94 -6.53 -2.72
N LEU A 29 -11.82 -7.20 -2.58
CA LEU A 29 -11.45 -7.96 -1.39
C LEU A 29 -10.54 -7.07 -0.56
N PHE A 30 -10.80 -6.88 0.71
CA PHE A 30 -9.91 -6.05 1.52
C PHE A 30 -9.63 -6.64 2.90
N THR A 31 -8.43 -6.39 3.41
CA THR A 31 -8.08 -6.79 4.77
C THR A 31 -8.24 -5.64 5.75
N TYR A 32 -8.58 -5.95 6.99
CA TYR A 32 -8.59 -5.03 8.13
C TYR A 32 -8.02 -5.74 9.37
N CYS A 33 -7.52 -4.98 10.35
CA CYS A 33 -7.01 -5.55 11.59
C CYS A 33 -8.04 -5.47 12.71
N CYS A 34 -8.32 -4.28 13.21
CA CYS A 34 -9.06 -4.06 14.46
C CYS A 34 -10.40 -3.35 14.27
N ASN A 35 -10.55 -2.50 13.26
CA ASN A 35 -11.74 -1.68 13.06
C ASN A 35 -12.80 -2.41 12.21
N GLN A 36 -13.56 -3.28 12.87
CA GLN A 36 -14.63 -4.04 12.23
C GLN A 36 -15.83 -3.16 11.83
N GLU A 37 -16.14 -2.11 12.60
CA GLU A 37 -17.23 -1.20 12.26
C GLU A 37 -16.97 -0.50 10.92
N SER A 38 -15.75 -0.01 10.74
CA SER A 38 -15.34 0.60 9.48
C SER A 38 -15.37 -0.39 8.31
N ALA A 39 -14.98 -1.64 8.52
CA ALA A 39 -15.11 -2.69 7.53
C ALA A 39 -16.57 -2.98 7.17
N ASN A 40 -17.44 -3.10 8.18
CA ASN A 40 -18.87 -3.34 7.99
C ASN A 40 -19.54 -2.19 7.23
N SER A 41 -19.20 -0.93 7.53
CA SER A 41 -19.75 0.24 6.82
C SER A 41 -19.41 0.25 5.32
N LEU A 42 -18.23 -0.29 4.95
CA LEU A 42 -17.87 -0.48 3.54
C LEU A 42 -18.70 -1.59 2.88
N LEU A 43 -18.93 -2.72 3.57
CA LEU A 43 -19.74 -3.82 3.04
C LEU A 43 -21.22 -3.45 2.91
N GLU A 44 -21.75 -2.60 3.80
CA GLU A 44 -23.10 -2.04 3.66
C GLU A 44 -23.21 -1.16 2.40
N LYS A 45 -22.20 -0.34 2.14
CA LYS A 45 -22.15 0.53 0.96
C LYS A 45 -21.88 -0.25 -0.34
N PHE A 46 -21.07 -1.32 -0.27
CA PHE A 46 -20.62 -2.14 -1.41
C PHE A 46 -20.84 -3.63 -1.12
N PRO A 47 -22.07 -4.14 -1.27
CA PRO A 47 -22.43 -5.51 -0.82
C PRO A 47 -21.75 -6.65 -1.59
N ASN A 48 -21.16 -6.37 -2.75
CA ASN A 48 -20.41 -7.36 -3.53
C ASN A 48 -18.97 -7.56 -3.03
N ASP A 49 -18.47 -6.64 -2.21
CA ASP A 49 -17.11 -6.70 -1.67
C ASP A 49 -17.01 -7.69 -0.50
N ARG A 50 -15.79 -8.01 -0.12
CA ARG A 50 -15.50 -8.94 0.99
C ARG A 50 -14.39 -8.41 1.87
N ALA A 51 -14.60 -8.51 3.17
CA ALA A 51 -13.63 -8.09 4.19
C ALA A 51 -13.03 -9.32 4.90
N PHE A 52 -11.73 -9.27 5.17
CA PHE A 52 -10.99 -10.29 5.88
C PHE A 52 -10.28 -9.67 7.07
N GLN A 53 -10.52 -10.20 8.27
CA GLN A 53 -9.77 -9.77 9.44
C GLN A 53 -8.39 -10.42 9.43
N VAL A 54 -7.35 -9.60 9.30
CA VAL A 54 -5.95 -10.06 9.21
C VAL A 54 -5.06 -9.12 10.00
N ASP A 55 -4.41 -9.65 11.02
CA ASP A 55 -3.35 -8.96 11.74
C ASP A 55 -1.99 -9.30 11.11
N PHE A 56 -1.38 -8.34 10.44
CA PHE A 56 -0.06 -8.51 9.81
C PHE A 56 1.12 -8.54 10.81
N CYS A 57 0.86 -8.30 12.10
CA CYS A 57 1.83 -8.53 13.16
C CYS A 57 1.78 -9.95 13.73
N ASN A 58 0.79 -10.76 13.33
CA ASN A 58 0.56 -12.11 13.82
C ASN A 58 0.77 -13.15 12.70
N GLU A 59 1.78 -14.00 12.84
CA GLU A 59 2.15 -15.03 11.84
C GLU A 59 1.02 -16.02 11.57
N ASP A 60 0.28 -16.45 12.60
CA ASP A 60 -0.83 -17.40 12.44
C ASP A 60 -1.99 -16.77 11.67
N SER A 61 -2.29 -15.48 11.94
CA SER A 61 -3.29 -14.73 11.20
C SER A 61 -2.95 -14.63 9.72
N ILE A 62 -1.70 -14.30 9.40
CA ILE A 62 -1.19 -14.25 8.04
C ILE A 62 -1.25 -15.63 7.38
N GLY A 63 -0.77 -16.67 8.08
CA GLY A 63 -0.75 -18.05 7.57
C GLY A 63 -2.15 -18.56 7.23
N LYS A 64 -3.17 -18.23 8.05
CA LYS A 64 -4.57 -18.55 7.76
C LYS A 64 -5.06 -17.81 6.52
N PHE A 65 -4.84 -16.51 6.47
CA PHE A 65 -5.28 -15.68 5.33
C PHE A 65 -4.63 -16.11 4.01
N VAL A 66 -3.34 -16.43 4.02
CA VAL A 66 -2.62 -16.91 2.82
C VAL A 66 -3.22 -18.23 2.31
N LYS A 67 -3.61 -19.17 3.19
CA LYS A 67 -4.30 -20.39 2.79
C LYS A 67 -5.66 -20.12 2.15
N ASP A 68 -6.44 -19.20 2.73
CA ASP A 68 -7.72 -18.81 2.17
C ASP A 68 -7.51 -18.13 0.80
N LEU A 69 -6.47 -17.29 0.69
CA LEU A 69 -6.11 -16.57 -0.53
C LEU A 69 -5.69 -17.50 -1.69
N GLU A 70 -5.12 -18.66 -1.42
CA GLU A 70 -4.75 -19.66 -2.45
C GLU A 70 -5.98 -20.15 -3.25
N ALA A 71 -7.16 -20.16 -2.64
CA ALA A 71 -8.42 -20.54 -3.29
C ALA A 71 -9.11 -19.37 -4.01
N MET A 72 -8.63 -18.15 -3.84
CA MET A 72 -9.22 -16.95 -4.41
C MET A 72 -8.57 -16.59 -5.74
N GLN A 73 -9.38 -16.12 -6.67
CA GLN A 73 -8.86 -15.47 -7.86
C GLN A 73 -8.61 -14.00 -7.55
N VAL A 74 -7.35 -13.56 -7.61
CA VAL A 74 -6.96 -12.14 -7.48
C VAL A 74 -6.30 -11.70 -8.79
N ASP A 75 -6.89 -10.71 -9.44
CA ASP A 75 -6.40 -10.14 -10.69
C ASP A 75 -5.50 -8.93 -10.42
N VAL A 76 -5.79 -8.18 -9.37
CA VAL A 76 -5.03 -7.00 -8.94
C VAL A 76 -4.76 -7.06 -7.44
N LEU A 77 -3.52 -6.83 -7.04
CA LEU A 77 -3.11 -6.70 -5.64
C LEU A 77 -2.66 -5.26 -5.38
N VAL A 78 -3.26 -4.61 -4.39
CA VAL A 78 -2.83 -3.32 -3.85
C VAL A 78 -2.23 -3.56 -2.46
N ASN A 79 -0.91 -3.54 -2.36
CA ASN A 79 -0.18 -3.62 -1.10
C ASN A 79 -0.17 -2.23 -0.43
N ASN A 80 -1.08 -2.01 0.49
CA ASN A 80 -1.24 -0.74 1.21
C ASN A 80 -0.99 -0.87 2.72
N ALA A 81 -1.31 -2.01 3.34
CA ALA A 81 -1.16 -2.21 4.78
C ALA A 81 0.24 -1.85 5.29
N TYR A 82 0.28 -1.15 6.41
CA TYR A 82 1.51 -0.86 7.16
C TYR A 82 1.20 -0.82 8.66
N ALA A 83 1.98 -1.54 9.47
CA ALA A 83 1.89 -1.57 10.92
C ALA A 83 3.01 -0.71 11.53
N GLY A 84 2.64 0.23 12.41
CA GLY A 84 3.57 1.16 13.07
C GLY A 84 3.37 2.60 12.58
N THR A 85 4.35 3.45 12.84
CA THR A 85 4.35 4.87 12.48
C THR A 85 5.51 5.19 11.53
N ALA A 86 5.39 6.29 10.78
CA ALA A 86 6.47 6.75 9.90
C ALA A 86 7.61 7.39 10.70
N GLN A 87 7.27 8.16 11.73
CA GLN A 87 8.23 8.92 12.53
C GLN A 87 8.70 8.13 13.76
N GLY A 88 10.00 8.08 13.97
CA GLY A 88 10.68 7.49 15.10
C GLY A 88 11.84 8.36 15.61
N ALA A 89 12.74 7.75 16.35
CA ALA A 89 13.94 8.40 16.88
C ALA A 89 15.03 8.57 15.79
N ARG A 90 16.07 9.34 16.11
CA ARG A 90 17.28 9.41 15.27
C ARG A 90 18.01 8.07 15.27
N VAL A 91 18.72 7.74 14.20
CA VAL A 91 19.40 6.45 13.98
C VAL A 91 20.18 5.94 15.20
N HIS A 92 20.97 6.83 15.86
CA HIS A 92 21.77 6.44 17.04
C HIS A 92 20.96 6.20 18.33
N GLN A 93 19.68 6.53 18.32
CA GLN A 93 18.72 6.36 19.42
C GLN A 93 17.70 5.26 19.15
N THR A 94 17.63 4.78 17.90
CA THR A 94 16.71 3.73 17.46
C THR A 94 17.25 2.36 17.84
N ASP A 95 16.50 1.58 18.59
CA ASP A 95 16.89 0.22 18.91
C ASP A 95 16.87 -0.65 17.65
N ILE A 96 17.81 -1.59 17.56
CA ILE A 96 17.91 -2.51 16.42
C ILE A 96 16.64 -3.36 16.24
N SER A 97 15.94 -3.63 17.33
CA SER A 97 14.67 -4.37 17.32
C SER A 97 13.55 -3.64 16.58
N GLU A 98 13.59 -2.31 16.51
CA GLU A 98 12.62 -1.53 15.73
C GLU A 98 12.73 -1.83 14.24
N TYR A 99 13.98 -1.93 13.70
CA TYR A 99 14.20 -2.32 12.30
C TYR A 99 13.74 -3.74 12.02
N THR A 100 14.08 -4.69 12.89
CA THR A 100 13.68 -6.09 12.71
C THR A 100 12.20 -6.28 12.84
N THR A 101 11.54 -5.60 13.78
CA THR A 101 10.07 -5.62 13.97
C THR A 101 9.36 -5.00 12.77
N ALA A 102 9.82 -3.83 12.29
CA ALA A 102 9.24 -3.20 11.10
C ALA A 102 9.35 -4.11 9.87
N PHE A 103 10.50 -4.75 9.67
CA PHE A 103 10.68 -5.71 8.58
C PHE A 103 9.74 -6.91 8.72
N LYS A 104 9.69 -7.53 9.91
CA LYS A 104 8.84 -8.67 10.22
C LYS A 104 7.35 -8.37 9.99
N ASN A 105 6.88 -7.20 10.42
CA ASN A 105 5.47 -6.86 10.41
C ASN A 105 4.99 -6.25 9.07
N ASN A 106 5.89 -5.73 8.24
CA ASN A 106 5.50 -5.03 7.02
C ASN A 106 6.05 -5.65 5.74
N VAL A 107 7.25 -6.23 5.77
CA VAL A 107 7.88 -6.80 4.56
C VAL A 107 7.51 -8.27 4.40
N ILE A 108 7.68 -9.08 5.44
CA ILE A 108 7.38 -10.53 5.37
C ILE A 108 5.91 -10.80 4.99
N PRO A 109 4.90 -10.17 5.63
CA PRO A 109 3.51 -10.35 5.24
C PRO A 109 3.21 -9.93 3.81
N LEU A 110 3.75 -8.79 3.38
CA LEU A 110 3.61 -8.31 2.01
C LEU A 110 4.18 -9.33 1.01
N ILE A 111 5.35 -9.90 1.28
CA ILE A 111 5.95 -10.94 0.44
C ILE A 111 5.05 -12.17 0.38
N ASN A 112 4.54 -12.67 1.51
CA ASN A 112 3.68 -13.84 1.59
C ASN A 112 2.39 -13.66 0.74
N VAL A 113 1.70 -12.54 0.92
CA VAL A 113 0.49 -12.21 0.15
C VAL A 113 0.82 -12.08 -1.34
N THR A 114 1.89 -11.36 -1.66
CA THR A 114 2.30 -11.14 -3.06
C THR A 114 2.67 -12.44 -3.77
N GLN A 115 3.46 -13.31 -3.14
CA GLN A 115 3.84 -14.61 -3.71
C GLN A 115 2.61 -15.49 -3.95
N THR A 116 1.63 -15.46 -3.04
CA THR A 116 0.40 -16.23 -3.17
C THR A 116 -0.44 -15.73 -4.34
N CYS A 117 -0.61 -14.42 -4.50
CA CYS A 117 -1.29 -13.83 -5.65
C CYS A 117 -0.58 -14.16 -6.97
N ILE A 118 0.75 -14.06 -7.01
CA ILE A 118 1.56 -14.35 -8.20
C ILE A 118 1.37 -15.80 -8.67
N LYS A 119 1.25 -16.78 -7.76
CA LYS A 119 0.99 -18.19 -8.15
C LYS A 119 -0.28 -18.31 -9.01
N GLY A 120 -1.36 -17.63 -8.63
CA GLY A 120 -2.62 -17.60 -9.39
C GLY A 120 -2.51 -16.77 -10.69
N MET A 121 -1.94 -15.57 -10.61
CA MET A 121 -1.73 -14.67 -11.75
C MET A 121 -0.90 -15.32 -12.86
N ARG A 122 0.17 -16.05 -12.52
CA ARG A 122 0.98 -16.81 -13.50
C ARG A 122 0.19 -17.82 -14.29
N LYS A 123 -0.70 -18.58 -13.63
CA LYS A 123 -1.54 -19.60 -14.29
C LYS A 123 -2.49 -18.96 -15.31
N ARG A 124 -3.02 -17.78 -14.98
CA ARG A 124 -3.94 -17.03 -15.85
C ARG A 124 -3.24 -16.14 -16.87
N LYS A 125 -1.91 -15.97 -16.75
CA LYS A 125 -1.10 -15.03 -17.55
C LYS A 125 -1.64 -13.60 -17.51
N PHE A 126 -2.06 -13.17 -16.35
CA PHE A 126 -2.54 -11.81 -16.08
C PHE A 126 -2.42 -11.48 -14.59
N GLY A 127 -1.91 -10.30 -14.30
CA GLY A 127 -1.89 -9.75 -12.96
C GLY A 127 -1.35 -8.33 -12.90
N LYS A 128 -1.82 -7.56 -11.91
CA LYS A 128 -1.27 -6.24 -11.60
C LYS A 128 -0.98 -6.15 -10.10
N ILE A 129 0.20 -5.65 -9.77
CA ILE A 129 0.62 -5.41 -8.38
C ILE A 129 0.92 -3.93 -8.25
N ILE A 130 0.28 -3.27 -7.31
CA ILE A 130 0.44 -1.85 -6.99
C ILE A 130 0.91 -1.76 -5.54
N ASN A 131 2.10 -1.24 -5.32
CA ASN A 131 2.68 -1.10 -4.00
C ASN A 131 2.61 0.36 -3.55
N ILE A 132 1.95 0.61 -2.43
CA ILE A 132 1.92 1.94 -1.81
C ILE A 132 3.18 2.08 -0.96
N ILE A 133 4.09 2.94 -1.41
CA ILE A 133 5.33 3.23 -0.70
C ILE A 133 5.31 4.65 -0.15
N THR A 134 6.24 5.52 -0.49
CA THR A 134 6.28 6.91 0.00
C THR A 134 7.25 7.74 -0.85
N SER A 135 7.01 9.03 -1.00
CA SER A 135 7.96 9.98 -1.61
C SER A 135 9.30 10.06 -0.84
N SER A 136 9.30 9.72 0.45
CA SER A 136 10.50 9.73 1.30
C SER A 136 11.61 8.76 0.86
N VAL A 137 11.36 7.88 -0.13
CA VAL A 137 12.39 6.99 -0.71
C VAL A 137 13.00 7.54 -2.01
N ILE A 138 12.55 8.71 -2.47
CA ILE A 138 13.04 9.33 -3.72
C ILE A 138 14.35 10.07 -3.47
N ASP A 139 14.36 10.86 -2.41
CA ASP A 139 15.46 11.74 -2.02
C ASP A 139 15.82 11.49 -0.54
N THR A 140 16.20 12.51 0.19
CA THR A 140 16.55 12.40 1.61
C THR A 140 15.30 12.30 2.48
N PRO A 141 15.11 11.21 3.24
CA PRO A 141 13.97 11.08 4.12
C PRO A 141 14.03 12.09 5.28
N PRO A 142 12.90 12.48 5.85
CA PRO A 142 12.86 13.30 7.06
C PRO A 142 13.64 12.67 8.23
N ILE A 143 14.12 13.50 9.15
CA ILE A 143 14.78 13.04 10.38
C ILE A 143 13.81 12.15 11.17
N GLY A 144 14.31 10.99 11.64
CA GLY A 144 13.52 10.00 12.37
C GLY A 144 12.78 8.98 11.48
N TYR A 145 12.89 9.06 10.16
CA TYR A 145 12.21 8.13 9.23
C TYR A 145 13.05 6.90 8.85
N SER A 146 14.20 6.67 9.49
CA SER A 146 15.13 5.64 9.04
C SER A 146 14.53 4.24 8.98
N VAL A 147 13.74 3.82 9.97
CA VAL A 147 13.05 2.52 9.99
C VAL A 147 12.02 2.43 8.87
N TYR A 148 11.15 3.43 8.79
CA TYR A 148 10.07 3.50 7.81
C TYR A 148 10.60 3.55 6.36
N ALA A 149 11.49 4.51 6.09
CA ALA A 149 12.05 4.71 4.76
C ALA A 149 12.84 3.48 4.28
N SER A 150 13.62 2.83 5.15
CA SER A 150 14.35 1.60 4.81
C SER A 150 13.38 0.45 4.48
N THR A 151 12.30 0.31 5.24
CA THR A 151 11.25 -0.70 4.98
C THR A 151 10.58 -0.45 3.63
N LYS A 152 10.21 0.79 3.32
CA LYS A 152 9.59 1.17 2.05
C LYS A 152 10.57 1.06 0.87
N ALA A 153 11.85 1.36 1.07
CA ALA A 153 12.90 1.17 0.07
C ALA A 153 13.10 -0.31 -0.30
N TYR A 154 13.01 -1.22 0.68
CA TYR A 154 13.02 -2.66 0.40
C TYR A 154 11.86 -3.06 -0.51
N ILE A 155 10.63 -2.63 -0.19
CA ILE A 155 9.43 -2.93 -0.99
C ILE A 155 9.56 -2.35 -2.40
N ARG A 156 10.12 -1.14 -2.53
CA ARG A 156 10.44 -0.50 -3.80
C ARG A 156 11.32 -1.39 -4.68
N GLN A 157 12.43 -1.91 -4.14
CA GLN A 157 13.33 -2.78 -4.88
C GLN A 157 12.71 -4.15 -5.17
N PHE A 158 11.95 -4.71 -4.25
CA PHE A 158 11.20 -5.96 -4.45
C PHE A 158 10.19 -5.83 -5.60
N SER A 159 9.49 -4.70 -5.70
CA SER A 159 8.59 -4.41 -6.82
C SER A 159 9.30 -4.45 -8.18
N LYS A 160 10.51 -3.88 -8.27
CA LYS A 160 11.34 -3.92 -9.50
C LYS A 160 11.75 -5.34 -9.89
N SER A 161 12.08 -6.17 -8.91
CA SER A 161 12.39 -7.59 -9.15
C SER A 161 11.18 -8.32 -9.75
N ILE A 162 9.99 -8.14 -9.15
CA ILE A 162 8.75 -8.74 -9.65
C ILE A 162 8.47 -8.27 -11.08
N SER A 163 8.57 -6.97 -11.36
CA SER A 163 8.30 -6.42 -12.69
C SER A 163 9.17 -7.05 -13.77
N LYS A 164 10.43 -7.36 -13.45
CA LYS A 164 11.35 -8.01 -14.38
C LYS A 164 11.10 -9.51 -14.52
N GLU A 165 10.92 -10.21 -13.39
CA GLU A 165 10.81 -11.67 -13.36
C GLU A 165 9.49 -12.17 -13.98
N TYR A 166 8.41 -11.40 -13.85
CA TYR A 166 7.07 -11.85 -14.23
C TYR A 166 6.47 -11.14 -15.44
N ALA A 167 7.20 -10.26 -16.12
CA ALA A 167 6.75 -9.57 -17.32
C ALA A 167 6.28 -10.55 -18.42
N SER A 168 6.99 -11.67 -18.64
CA SER A 168 6.63 -12.69 -19.63
C SER A 168 5.32 -13.42 -19.31
N PHE A 169 4.83 -13.32 -18.09
CA PHE A 169 3.53 -13.84 -17.68
C PHE A 169 2.42 -12.79 -17.73
N ASN A 170 2.67 -11.63 -18.33
CA ASN A 170 1.74 -10.50 -18.37
C ASN A 170 1.35 -10.01 -16.96
N ILE A 171 2.32 -10.02 -16.02
CA ILE A 171 2.17 -9.51 -14.67
C ILE A 171 3.02 -8.25 -14.54
N THR A 172 2.41 -7.18 -14.05
CA THR A 172 3.08 -5.90 -13.79
C THR A 172 3.21 -5.65 -12.30
N SER A 173 4.28 -4.96 -11.90
CA SER A 173 4.46 -4.50 -10.53
C SER A 173 4.99 -3.07 -10.54
N ASN A 174 4.20 -2.17 -9.96
CA ASN A 174 4.45 -0.74 -9.97
C ASN A 174 4.32 -0.15 -8.56
N CYS A 175 4.87 1.02 -8.34
CA CYS A 175 4.83 1.72 -7.07
C CYS A 175 4.11 3.07 -7.20
N VAL A 176 3.30 3.39 -6.20
CA VAL A 176 2.75 4.73 -5.96
C VAL A 176 3.51 5.31 -4.77
N LEU A 177 4.03 6.53 -4.92
CA LEU A 177 4.86 7.20 -3.93
C LEU A 177 4.14 8.47 -3.43
N PRO A 178 3.17 8.31 -2.52
CA PRO A 178 2.48 9.46 -1.95
C PRO A 178 3.42 10.29 -1.08
N ASP A 179 3.19 11.58 -1.05
CA ASP A 179 3.70 12.46 -0.04
C ASP A 179 2.82 12.42 1.22
N TYR A 180 3.08 13.32 2.16
CA TYR A 180 2.35 13.39 3.40
C TYR A 180 0.86 13.64 3.17
N MET A 181 0.03 12.83 3.83
CA MET A 181 -1.42 12.94 3.88
C MET A 181 -1.89 13.00 5.34
N THR A 182 -2.91 13.79 5.60
CA THR A 182 -3.57 13.75 6.91
C THR A 182 -4.46 12.52 6.98
N THR A 183 -4.02 11.52 7.73
CA THR A 183 -4.75 10.28 8.02
C THR A 183 -4.47 9.87 9.46
N ASP A 184 -5.19 8.88 9.99
CA ASP A 184 -4.95 8.33 11.34
C ASP A 184 -3.53 7.73 11.50
N PHE A 185 -2.85 7.45 10.40
CA PHE A 185 -1.47 6.97 10.38
C PHE A 185 -0.45 8.06 10.73
N SER A 186 -0.75 9.32 10.42
CA SER A 186 0.21 10.42 10.53
C SER A 186 -0.24 11.42 11.60
N ILE A 187 0.49 11.43 12.71
CA ILE A 187 0.20 12.30 13.86
C ILE A 187 1.22 13.44 13.87
N LEU A 188 0.93 14.53 13.13
CA LEU A 188 1.63 15.80 13.28
C LEU A 188 0.73 16.77 14.05
N ASP A 189 1.34 17.62 14.87
CA ASP A 189 0.63 18.70 15.53
C ASP A 189 0.25 19.83 14.53
N GLU A 190 -0.65 20.73 14.91
CA GLU A 190 -1.12 21.82 14.03
C GLU A 190 0.03 22.73 13.57
N TYR A 191 1.04 22.95 14.38
CA TYR A 191 2.18 23.77 14.03
C TYR A 191 3.03 23.11 12.93
N GLN A 192 3.30 21.80 13.06
CA GLN A 192 4.04 21.03 12.09
C GLN A 192 3.27 20.95 10.75
N LEU A 193 1.96 20.73 10.81
CA LEU A 193 1.07 20.74 9.64
C LEU A 193 1.08 22.11 8.94
N GLY A 194 0.93 23.18 9.71
CA GLY A 194 0.98 24.56 9.17
C GLY A 194 2.29 24.84 8.46
N LYS A 195 3.42 24.50 9.06
CA LYS A 195 4.75 24.68 8.47
C LYS A 195 4.94 23.84 7.19
N MET A 196 4.43 22.62 7.18
CA MET A 196 4.47 21.74 6.02
C MET A 196 3.64 22.34 4.86
N MET A 197 2.44 22.83 5.14
CA MET A 197 1.60 23.52 4.16
C MET A 197 2.24 24.81 3.62
N GLU A 198 2.93 25.59 4.47
CA GLU A 198 3.64 26.80 4.03
C GLU A 198 4.74 26.50 3.00
N THR A 199 5.43 25.38 3.15
CA THR A 199 6.50 24.96 2.24
C THR A 199 6.02 24.18 1.04
N HIS A 200 4.81 23.59 1.10
CA HIS A 200 4.25 22.79 0.02
C HIS A 200 3.95 23.65 -1.24
N PRO A 201 4.34 23.21 -2.45
CA PRO A 201 4.13 23.98 -3.68
C PRO A 201 2.69 24.42 -3.92
N LEU A 202 1.72 23.53 -3.61
CA LEU A 202 0.29 23.81 -3.78
C LEU A 202 -0.37 24.40 -2.53
N LYS A 203 0.37 24.66 -1.45
CA LYS A 203 -0.17 25.17 -0.17
C LYS A 203 -1.31 24.31 0.41
N LYS A 204 -1.36 23.05 0.04
CA LYS A 204 -2.31 22.04 0.55
C LYS A 204 -1.64 20.68 0.65
N LEU A 205 -2.10 19.87 1.58
CA LEU A 205 -1.65 18.47 1.71
C LEU A 205 -2.35 17.59 0.68
N LEU A 206 -1.70 16.48 0.35
CA LEU A 206 -2.26 15.43 -0.47
C LEU A 206 -3.45 14.78 0.24
N THR A 207 -4.48 14.39 -0.51
CA THR A 207 -5.62 13.65 0.05
C THR A 207 -5.59 12.16 -0.34
N PRO A 208 -6.19 11.28 0.47
CA PRO A 208 -6.31 9.87 0.14
C PRO A 208 -7.02 9.62 -1.20
N GLU A 209 -8.01 10.45 -1.56
CA GLU A 209 -8.79 10.35 -2.80
C GLU A 209 -7.95 10.69 -4.03
N GLU A 210 -7.02 11.65 -3.92
CA GLU A 210 -6.06 11.97 -4.99
C GLU A 210 -5.17 10.76 -5.28
N VAL A 211 -4.68 10.06 -4.24
CA VAL A 211 -3.89 8.83 -4.38
C VAL A 211 -4.74 7.67 -4.93
N ALA A 212 -5.95 7.47 -4.42
CA ALA A 212 -6.87 6.44 -4.89
C ALA A 212 -7.17 6.58 -6.39
N SER A 213 -7.27 7.81 -6.90
CA SER A 213 -7.47 8.09 -8.33
C SER A 213 -6.30 7.59 -9.19
N ILE A 214 -5.06 7.69 -8.69
CA ILE A 214 -3.88 7.14 -9.38
C ILE A 214 -3.89 5.61 -9.35
N VAL A 215 -4.33 4.99 -8.24
CA VAL A 215 -4.49 3.52 -8.18
C VAL A 215 -5.49 3.04 -9.24
N VAL A 216 -6.62 3.72 -9.42
CA VAL A 216 -7.60 3.43 -10.47
C VAL A 216 -7.01 3.63 -11.87
N TYR A 217 -6.23 4.69 -12.09
CA TYR A 217 -5.52 4.88 -13.35
C TYR A 217 -4.59 3.70 -13.66
N MET A 218 -3.79 3.25 -12.68
CA MET A 218 -2.86 2.13 -12.84
C MET A 218 -3.59 0.81 -13.07
N LEU A 219 -4.76 0.61 -12.46
CA LEU A 219 -5.63 -0.54 -12.70
C LEU A 219 -6.02 -0.63 -14.18
N ASN A 220 -6.35 0.48 -14.81
CA ASN A 220 -6.79 0.55 -16.21
C ASN A 220 -5.65 0.71 -17.22
N ALA A 221 -4.44 0.98 -16.75
CA ALA A 221 -3.28 1.19 -17.62
C ALA A 221 -2.91 -0.09 -18.40
N SER A 222 -2.24 0.11 -19.55
CA SER A 222 -1.66 -0.98 -20.34
C SER A 222 -0.65 -1.79 -19.50
N GLN A 223 -0.51 -3.09 -19.81
CA GLN A 223 0.55 -3.95 -19.23
C GLN A 223 1.97 -3.51 -19.65
N GLN A 224 2.11 -2.56 -20.56
CA GLN A 224 3.38 -1.91 -20.87
C GLN A 224 3.83 -0.95 -19.75
N LEU A 225 2.91 -0.51 -18.87
CA LEU A 225 3.23 0.24 -17.67
C LEU A 225 3.70 -0.74 -16.59
N ASN A 226 5.00 -1.03 -16.55
CA ASN A 226 5.59 -2.03 -15.67
C ASN A 226 6.94 -1.57 -15.11
N GLY A 227 7.15 -1.71 -13.81
CA GLY A 227 8.37 -1.30 -13.12
C GLY A 227 8.45 0.21 -12.87
N VAL A 228 7.34 0.93 -13.02
CA VAL A 228 7.31 2.39 -12.83
C VAL A 228 7.04 2.78 -11.38
N GLU A 229 7.50 3.98 -11.06
CA GLU A 229 7.27 4.67 -9.81
C GLU A 229 6.55 5.98 -10.11
N ILE A 230 5.40 6.19 -9.47
CA ILE A 230 4.58 7.39 -9.68
C ILE A 230 4.59 8.22 -8.39
N PRO A 231 5.43 9.27 -8.32
CA PRO A 231 5.40 10.22 -7.20
C PRO A 231 4.11 11.06 -7.23
N ILE A 232 3.50 11.25 -6.07
CA ILE A 232 2.36 12.14 -5.88
C ILE A 232 2.75 13.13 -4.79
N ASN A 233 3.50 14.17 -5.16
CA ASN A 233 4.18 15.08 -4.24
C ASN A 233 4.26 16.53 -4.74
N ALA A 234 3.44 16.90 -5.69
CA ALA A 234 3.41 18.25 -6.28
C ALA A 234 4.79 18.77 -6.76
N GLY A 235 5.73 17.87 -7.10
CA GLY A 235 7.06 18.25 -7.55
C GLY A 235 8.05 18.60 -6.41
N GLN A 236 7.73 18.30 -5.15
CA GLN A 236 8.66 18.52 -4.03
C GLN A 236 9.93 17.67 -4.14
N HIS A 237 9.79 16.44 -4.63
CA HIS A 237 10.89 15.52 -4.87
C HIS A 237 10.77 14.98 -6.29
N ILE A 238 11.81 15.17 -7.09
CA ILE A 238 11.84 14.75 -8.50
C ILE A 238 12.83 13.58 -8.64
N VAL A 239 12.42 12.53 -9.35
CA VAL A 239 13.25 11.34 -9.65
C VAL A 239 14.19 11.65 -10.79
#